data_8e5de8d42e76c29b814b0e6115ff7190
#
_entry.id   8e5de8d42e76c29b814b0e6115ff7190
#
_cell.length_a   1.000
_cell.length_b   1.000
_cell.length_c   1.000
_cell.angle_alpha   90.00
_cell.angle_beta   90.00
_cell.angle_gamma   90.00
#
_symmetry.space_group_name_H-M   'P 1'
#
loop_
_entity.id
_entity.type
_entity.pdbx_description
1 polymer ?
#
loop_
_entity_poly.entity_id
_entity_poly.type
_entity_poly.pdbx_seq_one_letter_code
_entity_poly.pdbx_strand_id
1 'polypeptide(L)'
;MLGEFQEQIQRRRDLNEASRRLAGLLGEHGFAPQGGTSLFQWVVSMRAHALRDHLARQGILVRLFETPGSLRFGLPPDEKGWERLEHGLRTFNQMESLR
;
A
#
# COMPACT_ATOMS: atom_id res chain seq x y z
N MET A 1 34.22 -7.04 0.77
CA MET A 1 34.05 -5.80 0.02
C MET A 1 33.10 -5.92 -1.15
N LEU A 2 33.20 -6.98 -1.94
CA LEU A 2 32.19 -7.24 -2.95
C LEU A 2 30.82 -7.53 -2.34
N GLY A 3 30.79 -8.09 -1.11
CA GLY A 3 29.55 -8.43 -0.42
C GLY A 3 28.67 -7.24 -0.08
N GLU A 4 29.25 -6.14 0.43
CA GLU A 4 28.48 -4.94 0.78
C GLU A 4 27.79 -4.32 -0.45
N PHE A 5 28.51 -4.25 -1.56
CA PHE A 5 27.97 -3.71 -2.80
C PHE A 5 26.84 -4.57 -3.33
N GLN A 6 27.00 -5.90 -3.30
CA GLN A 6 25.97 -6.83 -3.73
C GLN A 6 24.75 -6.79 -2.81
N GLU A 7 24.96 -6.64 -1.51
CA GLU A 7 23.85 -6.51 -0.56
C GLU A 7 23.03 -5.25 -0.83
N GLN A 8 23.68 -4.13 -1.15
CA GLN A 8 22.95 -2.90 -1.47
C GLN A 8 22.17 -3.02 -2.76
N ILE A 9 22.73 -3.67 -3.79
CA ILE A 9 22.02 -3.91 -5.04
C ILE A 9 20.82 -4.81 -4.80
N GLN A 10 20.99 -5.89 -4.04
CA GLN A 10 19.94 -6.84 -3.73
C GLN A 10 18.81 -6.15 -2.96
N ARG A 11 19.17 -5.31 -1.98
CA ARG A 11 18.19 -4.57 -1.18
C ARG A 11 17.36 -3.63 -2.04
N ARG A 12 17.98 -2.95 -3.01
CA ARG A 12 17.24 -2.08 -3.94
C ARG A 12 16.28 -2.88 -4.80
N ARG A 13 16.71 -4.03 -5.31
CA ARG A 13 15.84 -4.91 -6.09
C ARG A 13 14.65 -5.38 -5.28
N ASP A 14 14.89 -5.79 -4.04
CA ASP A 14 13.84 -6.27 -3.15
C ASP A 14 12.83 -5.17 -2.85
N LEU A 15 13.29 -3.95 -2.60
CA LEU A 15 12.41 -2.81 -2.37
C LEU A 15 11.62 -2.45 -3.62
N ASN A 16 12.25 -2.50 -4.80
CA ASN A 16 11.57 -2.20 -6.05
C ASN A 16 10.50 -3.25 -6.37
N GLU A 17 10.79 -4.52 -6.11
CA GLU A 17 9.82 -5.59 -6.30
C GLU A 17 8.64 -5.46 -5.34
N ALA A 18 8.93 -5.16 -4.06
CA ALA A 18 7.89 -4.94 -3.06
C ALA A 18 7.03 -3.72 -3.42
N SER A 19 7.65 -2.66 -3.92
CA SER A 19 6.95 -1.46 -4.35
C SER A 19 6.01 -1.75 -5.52
N ARG A 20 6.47 -2.52 -6.50
CA ARG A 20 5.64 -2.94 -7.63
C ARG A 20 4.50 -3.85 -7.18
N ARG A 21 4.79 -4.75 -6.26
CA ARG A 21 3.76 -5.63 -5.67
C ARG A 21 2.67 -4.80 -5.00
N LEU A 22 3.07 -3.79 -4.22
CA LEU A 22 2.12 -2.91 -3.54
C LEU A 22 1.28 -2.14 -4.55
N ALA A 23 1.90 -1.54 -5.57
CA ALA A 23 1.19 -0.81 -6.61
C ALA A 23 0.19 -1.71 -7.34
N GLY A 24 0.60 -2.93 -7.66
CA GLY A 24 -0.27 -3.91 -8.32
C GLY A 24 -1.46 -4.30 -7.46
N LEU A 25 -1.21 -4.58 -6.18
CA LEU A 25 -2.28 -4.94 -5.25
C LEU A 25 -3.29 -3.80 -5.10
N LEU A 26 -2.81 -2.56 -4.92
CA LEU A 26 -3.68 -1.40 -4.82
C LEU A 26 -4.50 -1.22 -6.11
N GLY A 27 -3.85 -1.36 -7.26
CA GLY A 27 -4.53 -1.24 -8.55
C GLY A 27 -5.60 -2.29 -8.77
N GLU A 28 -5.35 -3.53 -8.35
CA GLU A 28 -6.33 -4.62 -8.45
C GLU A 28 -7.61 -4.34 -7.67
N HIS A 29 -7.50 -3.54 -6.61
CA HIS A 29 -8.64 -3.21 -5.75
C HIS A 29 -9.21 -1.82 -6.02
N GLY A 30 -8.84 -1.20 -7.14
CA GLY A 30 -9.40 0.08 -7.54
C GLY A 30 -8.72 1.31 -6.95
N PHE A 31 -7.52 1.14 -6.39
CA PHE A 31 -6.76 2.22 -5.78
C PHE A 31 -5.39 2.38 -6.44
N ALA A 32 -5.38 2.45 -7.77
CA ALA A 32 -4.14 2.60 -8.53
C ALA A 32 -3.37 3.83 -8.06
N PRO A 33 -2.07 3.69 -7.72
CA PRO A 33 -1.28 4.81 -7.24
C PRO A 33 -1.10 5.91 -8.27
N GLN A 34 -1.07 7.15 -7.80
CA GLN A 34 -0.74 8.33 -8.62
C GLN A 34 0.76 8.59 -8.64
N GLY A 35 1.48 8.03 -7.69
CA GLY A 35 2.92 8.17 -7.58
C GLY A 35 3.44 7.38 -6.40
N GLY A 36 4.73 7.45 -6.17
CA GLY A 36 5.33 6.77 -5.05
C GLY A 36 6.84 6.69 -5.17
N THR A 37 7.44 6.01 -4.22
CA THR A 37 8.87 5.71 -4.20
C THR A 37 9.02 4.21 -4.00
N SER A 38 10.25 3.73 -3.82
CA SER A 38 10.46 2.33 -3.47
C SER A 38 9.97 1.98 -2.07
N LEU A 39 9.62 2.98 -1.25
CA LEU A 39 9.21 2.77 0.15
C LEU A 39 7.71 2.96 0.38
N PHE A 40 7.01 3.66 -0.49
CA PHE A 40 5.57 3.87 -0.32
C PHE A 40 4.88 4.16 -1.66
N GLN A 41 3.54 4.01 -1.65
CA GLN A 41 2.69 4.36 -2.79
C GLN A 41 1.67 5.41 -2.36
N TRP A 42 1.41 6.37 -3.24
CA TRP A 42 0.48 7.47 -2.99
C TRP A 42 -0.78 7.29 -3.83
N VAL A 43 -1.92 7.24 -3.17
CA VAL A 43 -3.23 6.99 -3.79
C VAL A 43 -4.14 8.18 -3.54
N VAL A 44 -4.61 8.82 -4.61
CA VAL A 44 -5.60 9.88 -4.53
C VAL A 44 -6.98 9.24 -4.70
N SER A 45 -7.89 9.49 -3.77
CA SER A 45 -9.22 8.88 -3.83
C SER A 45 -10.22 9.72 -3.05
N MET A 46 -11.43 9.83 -3.59
CA MET A 46 -12.53 10.44 -2.86
C MET A 46 -12.96 9.60 -1.66
N ARG A 47 -12.55 8.32 -1.63
CA ARG A 47 -12.83 7.39 -0.53
C ARG A 47 -11.67 7.27 0.46
N ALA A 48 -10.72 8.21 0.42
CA ALA A 48 -9.50 8.13 1.24
C ALA A 48 -9.81 8.03 2.74
N HIS A 49 -10.71 8.87 3.26
CA HIS A 49 -11.10 8.83 4.67
C HIS A 49 -11.72 7.50 5.06
N ALA A 50 -12.68 7.05 4.27
CA ALA A 50 -13.39 5.80 4.56
C ALA A 50 -12.44 4.61 4.52
N LEU A 51 -11.56 4.58 3.54
CA LEU A 51 -10.57 3.51 3.43
C LEU A 51 -9.58 3.54 4.59
N ARG A 52 -9.09 4.72 4.96
CA ARG A 52 -8.19 4.88 6.10
C ARG A 52 -8.83 4.32 7.36
N ASP A 53 -10.08 4.68 7.62
CA ASP A 53 -10.79 4.25 8.83
C ASP A 53 -11.00 2.74 8.84
N HIS A 54 -11.38 2.16 7.69
CA HIS A 54 -11.57 0.72 7.56
C HIS A 54 -10.27 -0.04 7.83
N LEU A 55 -9.17 0.41 7.24
CA LEU A 55 -7.87 -0.23 7.41
C LEU A 55 -7.36 -0.09 8.85
N ALA A 56 -7.58 1.07 9.47
CA ALA A 56 -7.18 1.31 10.86
C ALA A 56 -7.86 0.35 11.81
N ARG A 57 -9.14 0.01 11.58
CA ARG A 57 -9.86 -0.97 12.40
C ARG A 57 -9.24 -2.35 12.33
N GLN A 58 -8.50 -2.62 11.28
CA GLN A 58 -7.81 -3.91 11.09
C GLN A 58 -6.33 -3.84 11.46
N GLY A 59 -5.92 -2.75 12.10
CA GLY A 59 -4.54 -2.58 12.54
C GLY A 59 -3.58 -2.15 11.45
N ILE A 60 -4.10 -1.68 10.31
CA ILE A 60 -3.28 -1.21 9.19
C ILE A 60 -3.26 0.31 9.22
N LEU A 61 -2.09 0.88 9.46
CA LEU A 61 -1.92 2.33 9.52
C LEU A 61 -1.44 2.87 8.18
N VAL A 62 -2.22 3.78 7.60
CA VAL A 62 -1.86 4.51 6.39
C VAL A 62 -1.98 5.99 6.68
N ARG A 63 -1.15 6.80 6.03
CA ARG A 63 -1.14 8.23 6.28
C ARG A 63 -2.15 8.94 5.38
N LEU A 64 -3.04 9.71 5.99
CA LEU A 64 -4.06 10.48 5.30
C LEU A 64 -3.58 11.90 5.04
N PHE A 65 -3.86 12.40 3.83
CA PHE A 65 -3.66 13.80 3.44
C PHE A 65 -4.99 14.35 2.97
N GLU A 66 -5.28 15.62 3.31
CA GLU A 66 -6.59 16.20 3.06
C GLU A 66 -6.71 16.92 1.72
N THR A 67 -5.60 17.42 1.18
CA THR A 67 -5.63 18.27 -0.02
C THR A 67 -4.54 17.87 -1.00
N PRO A 68 -4.84 17.03 -1.99
CA PRO A 68 -6.11 16.33 -2.20
C PRO A 68 -6.32 15.21 -1.20
N GLY A 69 -7.55 14.73 -1.05
CA GLY A 69 -7.84 13.55 -0.24
C GLY A 69 -7.06 12.36 -0.77
N SER A 70 -6.14 11.85 0.04
CA SER A 70 -5.20 10.84 -0.44
C SER A 70 -4.60 10.05 0.71
N LEU A 71 -4.02 8.90 0.36
CA LEU A 71 -3.38 8.01 1.32
C LEU A 71 -1.96 7.67 0.87
N ARG A 72 -1.06 7.56 1.83
CA ARG A 72 0.27 7.03 1.58
C ARG A 72 0.37 5.66 2.23
N PHE A 73 0.58 4.64 1.40
CA PHE A 73 0.73 3.26 1.83
C PHE A 73 2.21 2.92 1.93
N GLY A 74 2.66 2.52 3.11
CA GLY A 74 4.00 1.95 3.26
C GLY A 74 4.01 0.48 2.87
N LEU A 75 5.20 -0.07 2.68
CA LEU A 75 5.34 -1.49 2.39
C LEU A 75 4.98 -2.32 3.62
N PRO A 76 4.15 -3.36 3.48
CA PRO A 76 3.92 -4.30 4.57
C PRO A 76 5.24 -4.95 5.02
N PRO A 77 5.42 -5.18 6.33
CA PRO A 77 6.69 -5.67 6.84
C PRO A 77 6.96 -7.16 6.58
N ASP A 78 5.91 -7.95 6.32
CA ASP A 78 6.01 -9.39 6.12
C ASP A 78 4.80 -9.91 5.36
N GLU A 79 4.78 -11.22 5.07
CA GLU A 79 3.67 -11.83 4.32
C GLU A 79 2.33 -11.72 5.05
N LYS A 80 2.33 -11.78 6.38
CA LYS A 80 1.10 -11.56 7.16
C LYS A 80 0.57 -10.15 6.95
N GLY A 81 1.46 -9.16 6.87
CA GLY A 81 1.09 -7.78 6.57
C GLY A 81 0.48 -7.65 5.18
N TRP A 82 1.03 -8.33 4.18
CA TRP A 82 0.49 -8.36 2.83
C TRP A 82 -0.91 -8.97 2.79
N GLU A 83 -1.10 -10.11 3.47
CA GLU A 83 -2.39 -10.78 3.56
C GLU A 83 -3.43 -9.89 4.24
N ARG A 84 -3.03 -9.21 5.30
CA ARG A 84 -3.91 -8.30 6.05
C ARG A 84 -4.34 -7.13 5.16
N LEU A 85 -3.40 -6.55 4.42
CA LEU A 85 -3.70 -5.45 3.51
C LEU A 85 -4.66 -5.90 2.42
N GLU A 86 -4.39 -7.03 1.78
CA GLU A 86 -5.28 -7.57 0.75
C GLU A 86 -6.68 -7.81 1.30
N HIS A 87 -6.78 -8.43 2.46
CA HIS A 87 -8.07 -8.66 3.12
C HIS A 87 -8.79 -7.34 3.39
N GLY A 88 -8.07 -6.34 3.90
CA GLY A 88 -8.65 -5.03 4.18
C GLY A 88 -9.19 -4.34 2.93
N LEU A 89 -8.44 -4.37 1.84
CA LEU A 89 -8.87 -3.78 0.58
C LEU A 89 -10.08 -4.52 0.02
N ARG A 90 -10.07 -5.84 0.04
CA ARG A 90 -11.15 -6.66 -0.46
C ARG A 90 -12.44 -6.43 0.33
N THR A 91 -12.35 -6.46 1.66
CA THR A 91 -13.54 -6.26 2.50
C THR A 91 -14.08 -4.84 2.39
N PHE A 92 -13.22 -3.85 2.22
CA PHE A 92 -13.68 -2.49 1.97
C PHE A 92 -14.52 -2.41 0.71
N ASN A 93 -14.04 -2.99 -0.38
CA ASN A 93 -14.77 -2.99 -1.65
C ASN A 93 -16.08 -3.76 -1.56
N GLN A 94 -16.11 -4.85 -0.81
CA GLN A 94 -17.34 -5.60 -0.56
C GLN A 94 -18.37 -4.75 0.19
N MET A 95 -17.94 -4.01 1.19
CA MET A 95 -18.83 -3.12 1.95
C MET A 95 -19.36 -1.98 1.08
N GLU A 96 -18.51 -1.40 0.25
CA GLU A 96 -18.91 -0.33 -0.67
C GLU A 96 -19.90 -0.83 -1.71
N SER A 97 -19.78 -2.08 -2.15
CA SER A 97 -20.69 -2.69 -3.12
C SER A 97 -22.10 -2.93 -2.57
N LEU A 98 -22.23 -3.01 -1.25
CA LEU A 98 -23.51 -3.26 -0.58
C LEU A 98 -24.33 -1.99 -0.30
N ARG A 99 -23.77 -0.83 -0.61
CA ARG A 99 -24.47 0.44 -0.39
C ARG A 99 -25.41 0.79 -1.53
#